data_56578d68148a81de014d2c7c76198483
#
_entry.id   56578d68148a81de014d2c7c76198483
#
_cell.length_a   1.000
_cell.length_b   1.000
_cell.length_c   1.000
_cell.angle_alpha   90.00
_cell.angle_beta   90.00
_cell.angle_gamma   90.00
#
_symmetry.space_group_name_H-M   'P 1'
#
loop_
_entity.id
_entity.type
_entity.pdbx_description
1 polymer ?
#
loop_
_entity_poly.entity_id
_entity_poly.type
_entity_poly.pdbx_seq_one_letter_code
_entity_poly.pdbx_strand_id
1 'polypeptide(L)'
;GRYTDEDKSFTPDQIIYNNYYAGFSNLVPPGNPLAALDAPFLQAGSRILPLLEKEISISEFTPMANLAFDLSDRTMIYLTYSEGFKSGGFTQRVFPPVVAGFTAPPGTPDIDLIPTYEPEFVEVIEAGIKLDLLDGRLRINGAVFQTDYEELQVQVFNSVAPVTRNIGEASIEGVELELSASPADGWFIEGSLSMLNAEYDNIDTANTLILKSNDFERVPETMASVGVSKEFLLASSGSVMLRADWSYRSETYNDAYNTPLLETDSYSLIDASVRWTNQQGDWSVILSGRNLSDEQYLVTGVYGTAFQSFEGMYERGRQWRA
;
A
#
# COMPACT_ATOMS: atom_id res chain seq x y z
N GLY A 1 1.29 0.29 -25.76
CA GLY A 1 0.44 -0.66 -25.02
C GLY A 1 1.08 -2.03 -24.89
N ARG A 2 0.63 -2.80 -23.96
CA ARG A 2 1.08 -4.18 -23.69
C ARG A 2 -0.13 -5.12 -23.73
N TYR A 3 0.04 -6.27 -24.37
CA TYR A 3 -0.91 -7.38 -24.28
C TYR A 3 -0.38 -8.41 -23.29
N THR A 4 -1.24 -8.88 -22.37
CA THR A 4 -0.92 -9.90 -21.37
C THR A 4 -1.95 -11.00 -21.47
N ASP A 5 -1.47 -12.26 -21.49
CA ASP A 5 -2.27 -13.47 -21.49
C ASP A 5 -1.76 -14.34 -20.34
N GLU A 6 -2.64 -14.74 -19.43
CA GLU A 6 -2.28 -15.44 -18.20
C GLU A 6 -3.32 -16.50 -17.86
N ASP A 7 -2.87 -17.75 -17.71
CA ASP A 7 -3.68 -18.85 -17.23
C ASP A 7 -3.27 -19.21 -15.79
N LYS A 8 -4.25 -19.36 -14.94
CA LYS A 8 -4.08 -19.78 -13.54
C LYS A 8 -4.94 -20.97 -13.24
N SER A 9 -4.38 -21.95 -12.54
CA SER A 9 -5.15 -23.09 -12.01
C SER A 9 -4.98 -23.23 -10.51
N PHE A 10 -5.99 -23.71 -9.84
CA PHE A 10 -5.97 -23.97 -8.41
C PHE A 10 -6.77 -25.23 -8.07
N THR A 11 -6.12 -26.16 -7.37
CA THR A 11 -6.78 -27.36 -6.83
C THR A 11 -6.68 -27.31 -5.30
N PRO A 12 -7.75 -26.98 -4.58
CA PRO A 12 -7.72 -26.88 -3.13
C PRO A 12 -7.64 -28.29 -2.52
N ASP A 13 -6.70 -28.46 -1.58
CA ASP A 13 -6.59 -29.70 -0.77
C ASP A 13 -6.60 -29.34 0.72
N GLN A 14 -7.77 -28.91 1.19
CA GLN A 14 -7.99 -28.50 2.58
C GLN A 14 -8.86 -29.53 3.31
N ILE A 15 -8.28 -30.20 4.29
CA ILE A 15 -8.94 -31.22 5.10
C ILE A 15 -8.91 -30.78 6.57
N ILE A 16 -10.03 -30.96 7.26
CA ILE A 16 -10.13 -30.77 8.72
C ILE A 16 -9.52 -31.99 9.41
N TYR A 17 -8.38 -31.84 10.07
CA TYR A 17 -7.69 -32.95 10.71
C TYR A 17 -8.27 -33.37 12.07
N ASN A 18 -8.91 -32.43 12.78
CA ASN A 18 -9.49 -32.67 14.10
C ASN A 18 -10.71 -31.79 14.30
N ASN A 19 -11.59 -32.23 15.22
CA ASN A 19 -12.78 -31.46 15.64
C ASN A 19 -12.39 -30.19 16.46
N TYR A 20 -11.29 -29.55 16.10
CA TYR A 20 -10.77 -28.38 16.79
C TYR A 20 -11.78 -27.23 16.85
N TYR A 21 -12.66 -27.17 15.88
CA TYR A 21 -13.69 -26.14 15.76
C TYR A 21 -14.92 -26.37 16.68
N ALA A 22 -15.21 -27.60 17.10
CA ALA A 22 -16.30 -27.86 18.03
C ALA A 22 -16.09 -27.16 19.42
N GLY A 23 -14.83 -26.86 19.77
CA GLY A 23 -14.52 -26.07 20.96
C GLY A 23 -14.69 -24.56 20.79
N PHE A 24 -14.68 -24.07 19.55
CA PHE A 24 -14.79 -22.63 19.28
C PHE A 24 -16.22 -22.10 19.37
N SER A 25 -17.23 -22.95 19.09
CA SER A 25 -18.64 -22.52 19.16
C SER A 25 -19.04 -22.01 20.54
N ASN A 26 -18.39 -22.53 21.60
CA ASN A 26 -18.63 -22.12 22.98
C ASN A 26 -17.87 -20.85 23.41
N LEU A 27 -16.92 -20.38 22.60
CA LEU A 27 -16.08 -19.20 22.90
C LEU A 27 -16.53 -17.94 22.14
N VAL A 28 -17.44 -18.06 21.19
CA VAL A 28 -17.92 -16.94 20.40
C VAL A 28 -19.32 -16.49 20.83
N PRO A 29 -19.61 -15.18 20.83
CA PRO A 29 -20.93 -14.67 21.22
C PRO A 29 -22.07 -15.23 20.33
N PRO A 30 -23.28 -15.40 20.87
CA PRO A 30 -24.46 -15.77 20.10
C PRO A 30 -24.68 -14.78 18.93
N GLY A 31 -24.92 -15.31 17.74
CA GLY A 31 -25.08 -14.53 16.52
C GLY A 31 -23.79 -14.33 15.71
N ASN A 32 -22.63 -14.72 16.23
CA ASN A 32 -21.42 -14.78 15.43
C ASN A 32 -21.50 -15.98 14.46
N PRO A 33 -21.16 -15.81 13.16
CA PRO A 33 -21.11 -16.91 12.20
C PRO A 33 -20.26 -18.11 12.65
N LEU A 34 -19.25 -17.88 13.48
CA LEU A 34 -18.41 -18.94 14.06
C LEU A 34 -19.17 -19.83 15.07
N ALA A 35 -20.31 -19.39 15.60
CA ALA A 35 -21.15 -20.22 16.47
C ALA A 35 -21.85 -21.37 15.72
N ALA A 36 -21.87 -21.34 14.38
CA ALA A 36 -22.41 -22.39 13.53
C ALA A 36 -21.41 -23.53 13.23
N LEU A 37 -20.23 -23.55 13.89
CA LEU A 37 -19.18 -24.53 13.63
C LEU A 37 -19.46 -25.97 14.12
N ASP A 38 -20.61 -26.23 14.75
CA ASP A 38 -21.08 -27.60 15.07
C ASP A 38 -21.72 -28.31 13.86
N ALA A 39 -21.64 -27.70 12.68
CA ALA A 39 -22.21 -28.30 11.48
C ALA A 39 -21.47 -29.60 11.05
N PRO A 40 -22.19 -30.61 10.54
CA PRO A 40 -21.62 -31.93 10.25
C PRO A 40 -20.43 -31.94 9.28
N PHE A 41 -20.32 -30.93 8.41
CA PHE A 41 -19.24 -30.83 7.41
C PHE A 41 -17.92 -30.27 8.00
N LEU A 42 -17.90 -29.85 9.25
CA LEU A 42 -16.68 -29.42 9.96
C LEU A 42 -16.06 -30.54 10.78
N GLN A 43 -16.49 -31.78 10.62
CA GLN A 43 -15.92 -32.92 11.29
C GLN A 43 -14.53 -33.28 10.73
N ALA A 44 -13.72 -33.93 11.56
CA ALA A 44 -12.43 -34.46 11.14
C ALA A 44 -12.56 -35.33 9.90
N GLY A 45 -11.74 -35.10 8.89
CA GLY A 45 -11.76 -35.75 7.59
C GLY A 45 -12.67 -35.07 6.54
N SER A 46 -13.46 -34.06 6.93
CA SER A 46 -14.28 -33.33 5.96
C SER A 46 -13.40 -32.37 5.13
N ARG A 47 -13.74 -32.21 3.86
CA ARG A 47 -13.12 -31.20 2.99
C ARG A 47 -13.88 -29.87 3.13
N ILE A 48 -13.11 -28.80 3.16
CA ILE A 48 -13.65 -27.44 3.20
C ILE A 48 -14.09 -27.01 1.80
N LEU A 49 -13.27 -27.33 0.80
CA LEU A 49 -13.55 -27.09 -0.62
C LEU A 49 -13.52 -28.40 -1.41
N PRO A 50 -14.21 -28.49 -2.54
CA PRO A 50 -14.14 -29.66 -3.41
C PRO A 50 -12.71 -29.83 -3.96
N LEU A 51 -12.25 -31.09 -4.07
CA LEU A 51 -10.98 -31.42 -4.71
C LEU A 51 -11.18 -31.44 -6.24
N LEU A 52 -11.33 -30.24 -6.80
CA LEU A 52 -11.49 -30.01 -8.23
C LEU A 52 -10.46 -28.98 -8.67
N GLU A 53 -9.94 -29.14 -9.88
CA GLU A 53 -9.11 -28.10 -10.49
C GLU A 53 -10.02 -27.05 -11.12
N LYS A 54 -9.84 -25.79 -10.70
CA LYS A 54 -10.49 -24.64 -11.31
C LYS A 54 -9.44 -23.81 -12.04
N GLU A 55 -9.75 -23.47 -13.27
CA GLU A 55 -8.91 -22.63 -14.11
C GLU A 55 -9.57 -21.28 -14.34
N ILE A 56 -8.75 -20.23 -14.44
CA ILE A 56 -9.15 -18.90 -14.89
C ILE A 56 -8.14 -18.43 -15.95
N SER A 57 -8.65 -17.82 -17.01
CA SER A 57 -7.83 -17.23 -18.08
C SER A 57 -8.12 -15.73 -18.14
N ILE A 58 -7.06 -14.93 -18.20
CA ILE A 58 -7.12 -13.48 -18.21
C ILE A 58 -6.34 -13.00 -19.41
N SER A 59 -6.97 -12.23 -20.29
CA SER A 59 -6.37 -11.69 -21.50
C SER A 59 -6.69 -10.19 -21.57
N GLU A 60 -5.68 -9.34 -21.32
CA GLU A 60 -5.87 -7.91 -21.20
C GLU A 60 -4.89 -7.13 -22.08
N PHE A 61 -5.39 -6.05 -22.66
CA PHE A 61 -4.60 -5.08 -23.38
C PHE A 61 -4.58 -3.75 -22.64
N THR A 62 -3.39 -3.32 -22.23
CA THR A 62 -3.18 -2.06 -21.49
C THR A 62 -2.51 -1.04 -22.39
N PRO A 63 -3.28 -0.09 -22.97
CA PRO A 63 -2.74 0.99 -23.79
C PRO A 63 -1.96 2.00 -22.93
N MET A 64 -1.04 2.70 -23.59
CA MET A 64 -0.33 3.85 -23.03
C MET A 64 -0.02 4.83 -24.15
N ALA A 65 -0.26 6.11 -23.88
CA ALA A 65 0.12 7.21 -24.75
C ALA A 65 0.81 8.30 -23.93
N ASN A 66 1.90 8.83 -24.45
CA ASN A 66 2.62 9.94 -23.84
C ASN A 66 2.91 11.00 -24.90
N LEU A 67 2.61 12.25 -24.57
CA LEU A 67 2.96 13.43 -25.36
C LEU A 67 3.87 14.30 -24.53
N ALA A 68 5.07 14.57 -25.02
CA ALA A 68 6.02 15.47 -24.37
C ALA A 68 6.39 16.59 -25.35
N PHE A 69 6.47 17.80 -24.85
CA PHE A 69 6.80 18.98 -25.63
C PHE A 69 7.78 19.87 -24.89
N ASP A 70 8.92 20.14 -25.54
CA ASP A 70 9.91 21.07 -25.06
C ASP A 70 9.53 22.50 -25.42
N LEU A 71 9.07 23.26 -24.42
CA LEU A 71 8.76 24.70 -24.58
C LEU A 71 10.04 25.51 -24.76
N SER A 72 11.14 25.04 -24.20
CA SER A 72 12.48 25.58 -24.32
C SER A 72 13.51 24.50 -23.95
N ASP A 73 14.81 24.77 -24.14
CA ASP A 73 15.90 23.89 -23.70
C ASP A 73 15.89 23.56 -22.18
N ARG A 74 15.03 24.25 -21.42
CA ARG A 74 14.97 24.17 -19.96
C ARG A 74 13.56 23.89 -19.41
N THR A 75 12.59 23.73 -20.28
CA THR A 75 11.20 23.56 -19.88
C THR A 75 10.53 22.53 -20.76
N MET A 76 10.09 21.43 -20.15
CA MET A 76 9.30 20.40 -20.80
C MET A 76 7.94 20.28 -20.11
N ILE A 77 6.88 20.13 -20.89
CA ILE A 77 5.56 19.72 -20.43
C ILE A 77 5.22 18.35 -21.01
N TYR A 78 4.40 17.60 -20.30
CA TYR A 78 3.94 16.31 -20.80
C TYR A 78 2.51 16.01 -20.38
N LEU A 79 1.89 15.12 -21.13
CA LEU A 79 0.61 14.50 -20.83
C LEU A 79 0.75 12.99 -21.06
N THR A 80 0.38 12.20 -20.07
CA THR A 80 0.37 10.75 -20.12
C THR A 80 -1.03 10.23 -19.89
N TYR A 81 -1.45 9.27 -20.69
CA TYR A 81 -2.57 8.38 -20.47
C TYR A 81 -2.05 6.96 -20.40
N SER A 82 -2.47 6.19 -19.42
CA SER A 82 -2.09 4.78 -19.33
C SER A 82 -3.17 3.97 -18.63
N GLU A 83 -3.36 2.75 -19.10
CA GLU A 83 -4.15 1.73 -18.44
C GLU A 83 -3.26 0.63 -17.91
N GLY A 84 -3.66 0.03 -16.82
CA GLY A 84 -3.03 -1.11 -16.19
C GLY A 84 -4.06 -2.06 -15.61
N PHE A 85 -3.63 -3.25 -15.21
CA PHE A 85 -4.48 -4.16 -14.47
C PHE A 85 -3.66 -4.97 -13.46
N LYS A 86 -4.33 -5.41 -12.42
CA LYS A 86 -3.84 -6.39 -11.46
C LYS A 86 -4.67 -7.65 -11.63
N SER A 87 -3.98 -8.75 -11.89
CA SER A 87 -4.60 -10.01 -12.26
C SER A 87 -5.56 -10.52 -11.16
N GLY A 88 -6.66 -11.11 -11.58
CA GLY A 88 -7.53 -11.89 -10.73
C GLY A 88 -6.88 -13.17 -10.22
N GLY A 89 -7.57 -13.92 -9.37
CA GLY A 89 -6.99 -15.12 -8.78
C GLY A 89 -7.94 -15.91 -7.89
N PHE A 90 -7.32 -16.74 -7.06
CA PHE A 90 -8.03 -17.62 -6.13
C PHE A 90 -7.79 -17.20 -4.69
N THR A 91 -8.83 -17.19 -3.86
CA THR A 91 -8.68 -17.05 -2.42
C THR A 91 -8.22 -18.37 -1.83
N GLN A 92 -6.93 -18.46 -1.46
CA GLN A 92 -6.30 -19.69 -0.99
C GLN A 92 -6.60 -20.00 0.48
N ARG A 93 -6.87 -19.00 1.31
CA ARG A 93 -7.21 -19.15 2.71
C ARG A 93 -8.72 -19.09 2.89
N VAL A 94 -9.37 -20.20 2.69
CA VAL A 94 -10.81 -20.31 2.91
C VAL A 94 -11.03 -20.87 4.30
N PHE A 95 -11.72 -20.09 5.12
CA PHE A 95 -12.09 -20.50 6.46
C PHE A 95 -13.61 -20.72 6.51
N PRO A 96 -14.11 -21.82 7.10
CA PRO A 96 -15.55 -21.93 7.36
C PRO A 96 -15.93 -20.73 8.26
N PRO A 97 -16.94 -20.06 8.04
CA PRO A 97 -18.16 -20.07 7.28
C PRO A 97 -18.13 -19.31 5.94
N VAL A 98 -16.94 -18.97 5.42
CA VAL A 98 -16.76 -18.28 4.14
C VAL A 98 -16.92 -19.24 2.96
N VAL A 99 -16.89 -20.53 3.28
CA VAL A 99 -17.01 -21.58 2.28
C VAL A 99 -18.44 -21.65 1.76
N ALA A 100 -18.51 -21.81 0.52
CA ALA A 100 -19.73 -21.86 -0.27
C ALA A 100 -20.81 -22.82 0.21
N GLY A 101 -20.49 -23.89 0.90
CA GLY A 101 -21.48 -24.76 1.55
C GLY A 101 -22.33 -24.08 2.64
N PHE A 102 -21.89 -22.90 3.14
CA PHE A 102 -22.65 -22.10 4.11
C PHE A 102 -23.46 -20.97 3.47
N THR A 103 -23.00 -20.42 2.37
CA THR A 103 -23.55 -19.21 1.77
C THR A 103 -24.01 -19.42 0.33
N ALA A 104 -23.59 -20.51 -0.30
CA ALA A 104 -24.00 -20.79 -1.67
C ALA A 104 -25.48 -21.22 -1.75
N PRO A 105 -26.21 -20.69 -2.72
CA PRO A 105 -27.55 -21.15 -2.99
C PRO A 105 -27.60 -22.67 -3.24
N PRO A 106 -28.70 -23.38 -2.86
CA PRO A 106 -28.86 -24.77 -3.19
C PRO A 106 -28.74 -25.03 -4.70
N GLY A 107 -27.91 -25.99 -5.08
CA GLY A 107 -27.67 -26.34 -6.49
C GLY A 107 -26.47 -25.59 -7.14
N THR A 108 -25.70 -24.81 -6.40
CA THR A 108 -24.43 -24.26 -6.89
C THR A 108 -23.50 -25.40 -7.29
N PRO A 109 -22.93 -25.40 -8.51
CA PRO A 109 -21.97 -26.41 -8.94
C PRO A 109 -20.75 -26.46 -8.05
N ASP A 110 -20.19 -27.62 -7.77
CA ASP A 110 -19.04 -27.78 -6.87
C ASP A 110 -17.83 -26.96 -7.29
N ILE A 111 -17.60 -26.77 -8.60
CA ILE A 111 -16.48 -25.95 -9.11
C ILE A 111 -16.61 -24.47 -8.74
N ASP A 112 -17.84 -23.96 -8.63
CA ASP A 112 -18.13 -22.58 -8.28
C ASP A 112 -18.01 -22.33 -6.77
N LEU A 113 -17.83 -23.41 -5.99
CA LEU A 113 -17.51 -23.31 -4.57
C LEU A 113 -16.05 -22.88 -4.30
N ILE A 114 -15.16 -22.96 -5.32
CA ILE A 114 -13.79 -22.47 -5.23
C ILE A 114 -13.81 -20.97 -5.47
N PRO A 115 -13.53 -20.14 -4.44
CA PRO A 115 -13.70 -18.70 -4.54
C PRO A 115 -12.59 -18.06 -5.39
N THR A 116 -13.02 -17.24 -6.34
CA THR A 116 -12.17 -16.41 -7.18
C THR A 116 -12.43 -14.94 -6.90
N TYR A 117 -11.50 -14.10 -7.33
CA TYR A 117 -11.68 -12.66 -7.46
C TYR A 117 -11.24 -12.22 -8.86
N GLU A 118 -11.93 -11.21 -9.39
CA GLU A 118 -11.74 -10.71 -10.75
C GLU A 118 -10.50 -9.80 -10.83
N PRO A 119 -9.97 -9.53 -12.04
CA PRO A 119 -8.95 -8.52 -12.23
C PRO A 119 -9.41 -7.13 -11.75
N GLU A 120 -8.47 -6.35 -11.21
CA GLU A 120 -8.63 -4.92 -10.91
C GLU A 120 -8.04 -4.14 -12.08
N PHE A 121 -8.73 -3.11 -12.54
CA PHE A 121 -8.28 -2.24 -13.62
C PHE A 121 -7.95 -0.85 -13.08
N VAL A 122 -6.99 -0.20 -13.72
CA VAL A 122 -6.59 1.16 -13.39
C VAL A 122 -6.39 1.97 -14.65
N GLU A 123 -6.96 3.17 -14.67
CA GLU A 123 -6.74 4.20 -15.66
C GLU A 123 -6.05 5.40 -15.01
N VAL A 124 -5.03 5.95 -15.66
CA VAL A 124 -4.28 7.10 -15.16
C VAL A 124 -4.17 8.16 -16.22
N ILE A 125 -4.54 9.39 -15.88
CA ILE A 125 -4.25 10.60 -16.65
C ILE A 125 -3.33 11.47 -15.80
N GLU A 126 -2.17 11.84 -16.35
CA GLU A 126 -1.19 12.69 -15.68
C GLU A 126 -0.72 13.81 -16.61
N ALA A 127 -0.67 15.03 -16.09
CA ALA A 127 -0.05 16.17 -16.77
C ALA A 127 1.05 16.75 -15.87
N GLY A 128 2.20 17.07 -16.46
CA GLY A 128 3.31 17.57 -15.67
C GLY A 128 4.22 18.54 -16.40
N ILE A 129 5.08 19.17 -15.61
CA ILE A 129 6.08 20.12 -16.04
C ILE A 129 7.44 19.81 -15.42
N LYS A 130 8.51 19.93 -16.20
CA LYS A 130 9.90 19.83 -15.73
C LYS A 130 10.65 21.10 -16.10
N LEU A 131 11.27 21.71 -15.11
CA LEU A 131 11.96 22.99 -15.22
C LEU A 131 13.41 22.84 -14.75
N ASP A 132 14.36 23.24 -15.62
CA ASP A 132 15.77 23.43 -15.27
C ASP A 132 16.08 24.93 -15.29
N LEU A 133 16.28 25.52 -14.12
CA LEU A 133 16.44 26.96 -13.93
C LEU A 133 17.83 27.28 -13.37
N LEU A 134 18.22 28.57 -13.42
CA LEU A 134 19.46 29.07 -12.83
C LEU A 134 20.70 28.30 -13.32
N ASP A 135 20.79 28.04 -14.64
CA ASP A 135 21.87 27.28 -15.27
C ASP A 135 22.06 25.86 -14.67
N GLY A 136 20.95 25.16 -14.42
CA GLY A 136 20.92 23.80 -13.87
C GLY A 136 21.09 23.73 -12.35
N ARG A 137 21.15 24.86 -11.66
CA ARG A 137 21.25 24.91 -10.19
C ARG A 137 19.92 24.78 -9.48
N LEU A 138 18.79 24.83 -10.19
CA LEU A 138 17.45 24.63 -9.66
C LEU A 138 16.65 23.78 -10.65
N ARG A 139 16.21 22.62 -10.19
CA ARG A 139 15.26 21.76 -10.90
C ARG A 139 13.96 21.70 -10.13
N ILE A 140 12.86 21.85 -10.85
CA ILE A 140 11.49 21.70 -10.32
C ILE A 140 10.73 20.76 -11.24
N ASN A 141 10.13 19.74 -10.69
CA ASN A 141 9.17 18.86 -11.36
C ASN A 141 7.83 19.01 -10.66
N GLY A 142 6.76 19.18 -11.42
CA GLY A 142 5.40 19.21 -10.91
C GLY A 142 4.49 18.34 -11.74
N ALA A 143 3.57 17.63 -11.13
CA ALA A 143 2.56 16.84 -11.79
C ALA A 143 1.21 16.98 -11.10
N VAL A 144 0.14 16.82 -11.88
CA VAL A 144 -1.23 16.61 -11.42
C VAL A 144 -1.75 15.35 -12.10
N PHE A 145 -2.48 14.52 -11.38
CA PHE A 145 -2.96 13.27 -11.91
C PHE A 145 -4.33 12.89 -11.35
N GLN A 146 -5.03 12.07 -12.12
CA GLN A 146 -6.20 11.33 -11.70
C GLN A 146 -5.98 9.85 -12.04
N THR A 147 -6.34 8.99 -11.09
CA THR A 147 -6.29 7.54 -11.22
C THR A 147 -7.66 6.99 -10.86
N ASP A 148 -8.28 6.25 -11.78
CA ASP A 148 -9.58 5.61 -11.58
C ASP A 148 -9.37 4.10 -11.51
N TYR A 149 -9.99 3.45 -10.52
CA TYR A 149 -9.96 2.01 -10.29
C TYR A 149 -11.33 1.41 -10.52
N GLU A 150 -11.37 0.32 -11.29
CA GLU A 150 -12.53 -0.56 -11.41
C GLU A 150 -12.22 -1.93 -10.83
N GLU A 151 -13.22 -2.57 -10.23
CA GLU A 151 -13.08 -3.89 -9.57
C GLU A 151 -11.95 -3.92 -8.52
N LEU A 152 -11.83 -2.85 -7.72
CA LEU A 152 -10.79 -2.67 -6.71
C LEU A 152 -10.66 -3.89 -5.80
N GLN A 153 -9.46 -4.49 -5.77
CA GLN A 153 -9.16 -5.65 -4.94
C GLN A 153 -8.70 -5.22 -3.54
N VAL A 154 -9.49 -5.51 -2.54
CA VAL A 154 -9.16 -5.22 -1.14
C VAL A 154 -9.10 -6.50 -0.32
N GLN A 155 -8.17 -6.56 0.64
CA GLN A 155 -8.16 -7.61 1.65
C GLN A 155 -9.17 -7.28 2.74
N VAL A 156 -10.21 -8.08 2.85
CA VAL A 156 -11.19 -8.00 3.92
C VAL A 156 -10.99 -9.15 4.90
N PHE A 157 -11.09 -8.85 6.21
CA PHE A 157 -11.02 -9.90 7.23
C PHE A 157 -12.40 -10.51 7.42
N ASN A 158 -12.53 -11.78 7.02
CA ASN A 158 -13.72 -12.54 7.31
C ASN A 158 -13.51 -13.35 8.61
N SER A 159 -13.73 -12.69 9.72
CA SER A 159 -13.65 -13.21 11.09
C SER A 159 -12.26 -13.68 11.53
N VAL A 160 -11.52 -14.48 10.75
CA VAL A 160 -10.25 -15.12 11.16
C VAL A 160 -9.18 -15.18 10.08
N ALA A 161 -9.52 -14.88 8.83
CA ALA A 161 -8.56 -14.90 7.72
C ALA A 161 -8.76 -13.74 6.74
N PRO A 162 -7.68 -13.17 6.18
CA PRO A 162 -7.80 -12.22 5.10
C PRO A 162 -8.29 -12.92 3.83
N VAL A 163 -9.24 -12.30 3.16
CA VAL A 163 -9.82 -12.74 1.88
C VAL A 163 -9.71 -11.59 0.91
N THR A 164 -9.18 -11.82 -0.28
CA THR A 164 -9.21 -10.81 -1.34
C THR A 164 -10.60 -10.80 -1.99
N ARG A 165 -11.17 -9.63 -2.17
CA ARG A 165 -12.45 -9.39 -2.88
C ARG A 165 -12.36 -8.15 -3.74
N ASN A 166 -13.12 -8.15 -4.83
CA ASN A 166 -13.44 -6.94 -5.55
C ASN A 166 -14.56 -6.22 -4.80
N ILE A 167 -14.37 -4.93 -4.49
CA ILE A 167 -15.32 -4.19 -3.64
C ILE A 167 -15.98 -3.03 -4.38
N GLY A 168 -15.58 -2.73 -5.62
CA GLY A 168 -16.17 -1.67 -6.42
C GLY A 168 -15.18 -0.75 -7.09
N GLU A 169 -15.49 0.53 -7.12
CA GLU A 169 -14.77 1.57 -7.84
C GLU A 169 -14.18 2.60 -6.86
N ALA A 170 -13.05 3.18 -7.25
CA ALA A 170 -12.37 4.17 -6.46
C ALA A 170 -11.58 5.14 -7.35
N SER A 171 -11.34 6.34 -6.86
CA SER A 171 -10.53 7.35 -7.55
C SER A 171 -9.48 7.96 -6.62
N ILE A 172 -8.35 8.33 -7.19
CA ILE A 172 -7.29 9.09 -6.52
C ILE A 172 -6.91 10.28 -7.38
N GLU A 173 -7.09 11.47 -6.86
CA GLU A 173 -6.60 12.72 -7.47
C GLU A 173 -5.40 13.21 -6.68
N GLY A 174 -4.41 13.79 -7.38
CA GLY A 174 -3.24 14.25 -6.67
C GLY A 174 -2.43 15.32 -7.37
N VAL A 175 -1.60 15.95 -6.55
CA VAL A 175 -0.57 16.92 -6.96
C VAL A 175 0.75 16.51 -6.36
N GLU A 176 1.79 16.47 -7.19
CA GLU A 176 3.15 16.18 -6.77
C GLU A 176 4.10 17.30 -7.18
N LEU A 177 5.00 17.65 -6.29
CA LEU A 177 6.06 18.64 -6.50
C LEU A 177 7.38 18.10 -5.99
N GLU A 178 8.40 18.17 -6.83
CA GLU A 178 9.79 17.86 -6.45
C GLU A 178 10.68 19.06 -6.75
N LEU A 179 11.63 19.28 -5.88
CA LEU A 179 12.62 20.35 -5.98
C LEU A 179 14.01 19.82 -5.68
N SER A 180 15.01 20.20 -6.50
CA SER A 180 16.42 20.07 -6.15
C SER A 180 17.16 21.34 -6.51
N ALA A 181 18.01 21.82 -5.59
CA ALA A 181 18.73 23.09 -5.75
C ALA A 181 20.15 23.03 -5.22
N SER A 182 21.07 23.70 -5.93
CA SER A 182 22.42 24.00 -5.50
C SER A 182 22.62 25.53 -5.49
N PRO A 183 22.07 26.26 -4.48
CA PRO A 183 22.02 27.72 -4.51
C PRO A 183 23.39 28.39 -4.42
N ALA A 184 24.36 27.71 -3.82
CA ALA A 184 25.74 28.15 -3.70
C ALA A 184 26.68 26.94 -3.56
N ASP A 185 28.00 27.17 -3.72
CA ASP A 185 29.00 26.12 -3.63
C ASP A 185 28.88 25.31 -2.34
N GLY A 186 28.86 23.99 -2.48
CA GLY A 186 28.72 23.02 -1.40
C GLY A 186 27.34 22.95 -0.76
N TRP A 187 26.33 23.74 -1.18
CA TRP A 187 24.97 23.62 -0.73
C TRP A 187 24.18 22.71 -1.68
N PHE A 188 23.38 21.82 -1.10
CA PHE A 188 22.38 21.06 -1.82
C PHE A 188 21.11 20.99 -0.99
N ILE A 189 19.98 21.29 -1.64
CA ILE A 189 18.65 21.28 -1.06
C ILE A 189 17.78 20.40 -1.96
N GLU A 190 17.02 19.51 -1.37
CA GLU A 190 16.00 18.72 -2.05
C GLU A 190 14.70 18.77 -1.25
N GLY A 191 13.58 18.64 -1.92
CA GLY A 191 12.28 18.63 -1.28
C GLY A 191 11.25 17.96 -2.16
N SER A 192 10.23 17.39 -1.51
CA SER A 192 9.04 16.84 -2.15
C SER A 192 7.79 17.21 -1.38
N LEU A 193 6.69 17.35 -2.11
CA LEU A 193 5.33 17.50 -1.58
C LEU A 193 4.41 16.64 -2.44
N SER A 194 3.59 15.81 -1.79
CA SER A 194 2.50 15.07 -2.40
C SER A 194 1.22 15.36 -1.63
N MET A 195 0.16 15.71 -2.34
CA MET A 195 -1.18 15.90 -1.80
C MET A 195 -2.13 15.03 -2.61
N LEU A 196 -2.84 14.14 -1.92
CA LEU A 196 -3.74 13.15 -2.51
C LEU A 196 -5.14 13.31 -1.93
N ASN A 197 -6.15 13.12 -2.78
CA ASN A 197 -7.52 12.87 -2.38
C ASN A 197 -7.92 11.50 -2.94
N ALA A 198 -8.15 10.53 -2.06
CA ALA A 198 -8.51 9.16 -2.43
C ALA A 198 -9.91 8.85 -1.91
N GLU A 199 -10.82 8.47 -2.79
CA GLU A 199 -12.22 8.22 -2.47
C GLU A 199 -12.70 6.88 -3.03
N TYR A 200 -13.54 6.19 -2.29
CA TYR A 200 -14.34 5.09 -2.80
C TYR A 200 -15.55 5.65 -3.54
N ASP A 201 -15.67 5.41 -4.86
CA ASP A 201 -16.76 5.95 -5.67
C ASP A 201 -18.03 5.12 -5.58
N ASN A 202 -17.86 3.81 -5.64
CA ASN A 202 -18.95 2.85 -5.54
C ASN A 202 -18.47 1.61 -4.78
N ILE A 203 -19.18 1.19 -3.75
CA ILE A 203 -18.84 0.02 -2.94
C ILE A 203 -20.01 -0.97 -2.90
N ASP A 204 -19.69 -2.23 -3.14
CA ASP A 204 -20.62 -3.33 -2.90
C ASP A 204 -20.78 -3.61 -1.39
N THR A 205 -21.65 -2.84 -0.75
CA THR A 205 -21.94 -2.96 0.68
C THR A 205 -22.57 -4.27 1.10
N ALA A 206 -23.04 -5.10 0.16
CA ALA A 206 -23.60 -6.41 0.47
C ALA A 206 -22.51 -7.41 0.88
N ASN A 207 -21.28 -7.19 0.43
CA ASN A 207 -20.17 -8.13 0.60
C ASN A 207 -19.02 -7.59 1.45
N THR A 208 -19.11 -6.33 1.93
CA THR A 208 -18.08 -5.71 2.78
C THR A 208 -18.67 -4.79 3.85
N LEU A 209 -17.93 -4.57 4.92
CA LEU A 209 -18.23 -3.56 5.95
C LEU A 209 -17.46 -2.26 5.71
N ILE A 210 -16.71 -2.16 4.60
CA ILE A 210 -16.05 -0.92 4.19
C ILE A 210 -17.14 0.07 3.77
N LEU A 211 -17.04 1.30 4.26
CA LEU A 211 -17.98 2.36 3.92
C LEU A 211 -17.35 3.28 2.85
N LYS A 212 -18.19 3.87 2.01
CA LYS A 212 -17.76 4.88 1.03
C LYS A 212 -17.03 6.07 1.69
N SER A 213 -17.33 6.36 2.94
CA SER A 213 -16.70 7.44 3.72
C SER A 213 -15.39 7.04 4.41
N ASN A 214 -14.92 5.82 4.22
CA ASN A 214 -13.65 5.39 4.81
C ASN A 214 -12.47 5.91 3.98
N ASP A 215 -11.39 6.25 4.67
CA ASP A 215 -10.11 6.55 4.05
C ASP A 215 -9.46 5.26 3.53
N PHE A 216 -8.66 5.40 2.49
CA PHE A 216 -7.86 4.29 1.97
C PHE A 216 -6.83 3.81 2.98
N GLU A 217 -6.67 2.49 3.07
CA GLU A 217 -5.65 1.88 3.91
C GLU A 217 -4.26 2.39 3.53
N ARG A 218 -3.56 3.01 4.50
CA ARG A 218 -2.17 3.47 4.39
C ARG A 218 -1.90 4.53 3.32
N VAL A 219 -2.91 5.22 2.87
CA VAL A 219 -2.78 6.33 1.92
C VAL A 219 -2.88 7.65 2.69
N PRO A 220 -1.78 8.36 2.93
CA PRO A 220 -1.81 9.67 3.56
C PRO A 220 -2.29 10.73 2.57
N GLU A 221 -3.13 11.66 3.00
CA GLU A 221 -3.54 12.79 2.18
C GLU A 221 -2.38 13.74 1.85
N THR A 222 -1.43 13.87 2.77
CA THR A 222 -0.28 14.77 2.60
C THR A 222 1.03 14.11 3.04
N MET A 223 2.02 14.16 2.17
CA MET A 223 3.40 13.84 2.46
C MET A 223 4.31 14.99 2.04
N ALA A 224 5.27 15.34 2.88
CA ALA A 224 6.27 16.34 2.55
C ALA A 224 7.65 15.94 3.05
N SER A 225 8.71 16.33 2.34
CA SER A 225 10.07 16.17 2.80
C SER A 225 10.94 17.32 2.36
N VAL A 226 11.94 17.65 3.20
CA VAL A 226 13.00 18.61 2.88
C VAL A 226 14.31 18.09 3.42
N GLY A 227 15.32 17.97 2.54
CA GLY A 227 16.70 17.66 2.89
C GLY A 227 17.61 18.84 2.57
N VAL A 228 18.49 19.19 3.49
CA VAL A 228 19.50 20.25 3.30
C VAL A 228 20.87 19.68 3.64
N SER A 229 21.83 19.85 2.75
CA SER A 229 23.21 19.52 3.03
C SER A 229 24.16 20.67 2.69
N LYS A 230 25.25 20.75 3.46
CA LYS A 230 26.34 21.68 3.24
C LYS A 230 27.68 20.97 3.38
N GLU A 231 28.47 21.04 2.34
CA GLU A 231 29.87 20.59 2.36
C GLU A 231 30.81 21.76 2.62
N PHE A 232 31.77 21.53 3.51
CA PHE A 232 32.84 22.43 3.85
C PHE A 232 34.19 21.80 3.46
N LEU A 233 34.93 22.43 2.59
CA LEU A 233 36.27 22.00 2.22
C LEU A 233 37.26 22.43 3.29
N LEU A 234 38.07 21.50 3.83
CA LEU A 234 39.00 21.68 4.93
C LEU A 234 40.44 21.65 4.40
N ALA A 235 40.81 22.54 3.48
CA ALA A 235 42.17 22.66 2.94
C ALA A 235 42.90 21.29 2.78
N SER A 236 43.80 20.97 3.72
CA SER A 236 44.60 19.73 3.70
C SER A 236 43.95 18.54 4.42
N SER A 237 42.76 18.70 5.02
CA SER A 237 42.13 17.69 5.88
C SER A 237 40.91 17.02 5.24
N GLY A 238 40.61 17.31 3.96
CA GLY A 238 39.49 16.75 3.25
C GLY A 238 38.23 17.59 3.30
N SER A 239 37.07 17.01 3.56
CA SER A 239 35.80 17.74 3.65
C SER A 239 34.95 17.28 4.82
N VAL A 240 34.02 18.13 5.26
CA VAL A 240 32.95 17.82 6.20
C VAL A 240 31.63 18.15 5.54
N MET A 241 30.74 17.18 5.45
CA MET A 241 29.36 17.36 5.03
C MET A 241 28.44 17.29 6.25
N LEU A 242 27.62 18.32 6.40
CA LEU A 242 26.48 18.31 7.33
C LEU A 242 25.21 18.08 6.51
N ARG A 243 24.31 17.22 6.99
CA ARG A 243 23.00 16.99 6.40
C ARG A 243 21.93 16.98 7.50
N ALA A 244 20.78 17.59 7.19
CA ALA A 244 19.58 17.50 7.98
C ALA A 244 18.40 17.20 7.03
N ASP A 245 17.53 16.31 7.45
CA ASP A 245 16.34 15.89 6.72
C ASP A 245 15.13 16.04 7.64
N TRP A 246 14.05 16.56 7.11
CA TRP A 246 12.74 16.60 7.74
C TRP A 246 11.75 15.92 6.82
N SER A 247 10.83 15.12 7.38
CA SER A 247 9.70 14.55 6.67
C SER A 247 8.43 14.63 7.49
N TYR A 248 7.31 14.75 6.80
CA TYR A 248 5.96 14.78 7.36
C TYR A 248 5.07 13.78 6.63
N ARG A 249 4.17 13.16 7.37
CA ARG A 249 3.09 12.33 6.86
C ARG A 249 1.82 12.62 7.65
N SER A 250 0.69 12.80 6.93
CA SER A 250 -0.62 12.92 7.57
C SER A 250 -1.08 11.58 8.16
N GLU A 251 -2.15 11.61 8.93
CA GLU A 251 -2.78 10.44 9.52
C GLU A 251 -3.18 9.40 8.45
N THR A 252 -3.21 8.12 8.87
CA THR A 252 -3.64 7.01 8.03
C THR A 252 -4.23 5.89 8.89
N TYR A 253 -5.08 5.07 8.31
CA TYR A 253 -5.55 3.83 8.90
C TYR A 253 -4.75 2.63 8.39
N ASN A 254 -4.54 1.62 9.22
CA ASN A 254 -3.84 0.38 8.86
C ASN A 254 -4.78 -0.73 8.36
N ASP A 255 -6.07 -0.42 8.24
CA ASP A 255 -7.07 -1.29 7.61
C ASP A 255 -8.12 -0.46 6.86
N ALA A 256 -8.78 -1.08 5.87
CA ALA A 256 -9.81 -0.45 5.07
C ALA A 256 -11.13 -0.19 5.83
N TYR A 257 -11.26 -0.64 7.08
CA TYR A 257 -12.43 -0.40 7.93
C TYR A 257 -12.32 0.88 8.74
N ASN A 258 -11.18 1.54 8.71
CA ASN A 258 -10.80 2.68 9.55
C ASN A 258 -11.00 2.38 11.05
N THR A 259 -10.49 1.23 11.49
CA THR A 259 -10.55 0.84 12.90
C THR A 259 -9.77 1.84 13.74
N PRO A 260 -10.39 2.51 14.74
CA PRO A 260 -9.70 3.57 15.50
C PRO A 260 -8.44 3.13 16.23
N LEU A 261 -8.33 1.84 16.63
CA LEU A 261 -7.11 1.28 17.24
C LEU A 261 -5.96 1.09 16.23
N LEU A 262 -6.25 1.17 14.94
CA LEU A 262 -5.31 0.99 13.84
C LEU A 262 -4.99 2.32 13.13
N GLU A 263 -5.41 3.43 13.69
CA GLU A 263 -5.06 4.77 13.25
C GLU A 263 -3.59 5.07 13.57
N THR A 264 -2.90 5.63 12.62
CA THR A 264 -1.57 6.20 12.79
C THR A 264 -1.72 7.71 12.68
N ASP A 265 -1.56 8.41 13.80
CA ASP A 265 -1.59 9.88 13.85
C ASP A 265 -0.57 10.49 12.88
N SER A 266 -0.81 11.73 12.47
CA SER A 266 0.17 12.48 11.68
C SER A 266 1.47 12.68 12.45
N TYR A 267 2.62 12.56 11.78
CA TYR A 267 3.92 12.69 12.41
C TYR A 267 4.97 13.38 11.53
N SER A 268 6.02 13.88 12.19
CA SER A 268 7.20 14.43 11.55
C SER A 268 8.47 13.78 12.09
N LEU A 269 9.40 13.46 11.20
CA LEU A 269 10.71 12.92 11.56
C LEU A 269 11.80 13.91 11.21
N ILE A 270 12.83 13.95 12.05
CA ILE A 270 14.04 14.73 11.82
C ILE A 270 15.23 13.79 11.90
N ASP A 271 16.01 13.75 10.84
CA ASP A 271 17.28 13.03 10.76
C ASP A 271 18.42 14.02 10.56
N ALA A 272 19.60 13.70 11.07
CA ALA A 272 20.79 14.50 10.79
C ALA A 272 22.05 13.65 10.73
N SER A 273 23.03 14.08 9.95
CA SER A 273 24.31 13.41 9.86
C SER A 273 25.48 14.38 9.65
N VAL A 274 26.64 13.95 10.13
CA VAL A 274 27.93 14.58 9.86
C VAL A 274 28.83 13.53 9.24
N ARG A 275 29.38 13.83 8.06
CA ARG A 275 30.34 12.98 7.37
C ARG A 275 31.64 13.74 7.21
N TRP A 276 32.73 13.20 7.71
CA TRP A 276 34.07 13.62 7.35
C TRP A 276 34.66 12.69 6.30
N THR A 277 35.31 13.23 5.28
CA THR A 277 36.04 12.50 4.25
C THR A 277 37.45 13.05 4.15
N ASN A 278 38.47 12.19 4.16
CA ASN A 278 39.87 12.64 4.04
C ASN A 278 40.16 13.22 2.66
N GLN A 279 41.33 13.82 2.50
CA GLN A 279 41.71 14.56 1.27
C GLN A 279 41.79 13.65 0.04
N GLN A 280 42.18 12.38 0.21
CA GLN A 280 42.27 11.39 -0.88
C GLN A 280 40.90 10.80 -1.27
N GLY A 281 39.88 10.92 -0.39
CA GLY A 281 38.54 10.38 -0.61
C GLY A 281 38.41 8.88 -0.31
N ASP A 282 39.45 8.23 0.21
CA ASP A 282 39.50 6.80 0.49
C ASP A 282 39.06 6.44 1.93
N TRP A 283 38.91 7.41 2.81
CA TRP A 283 38.43 7.28 4.18
C TRP A 283 37.26 8.22 4.46
N SER A 284 36.19 7.69 5.05
CA SER A 284 35.12 8.51 5.59
C SER A 284 34.63 7.99 6.94
N VAL A 285 34.26 8.92 7.81
CA VAL A 285 33.62 8.68 9.11
C VAL A 285 32.29 9.40 9.10
N ILE A 286 31.21 8.68 9.49
CA ILE A 286 29.86 9.20 9.53
C ILE A 286 29.31 9.03 10.93
N LEU A 287 28.77 10.11 11.49
CA LEU A 287 27.91 10.07 12.67
C LEU A 287 26.51 10.47 12.21
N SER A 288 25.51 9.64 12.50
CA SER A 288 24.11 9.91 12.11
C SER A 288 23.16 9.66 13.27
N GLY A 289 22.14 10.50 13.38
CA GLY A 289 21.01 10.34 14.25
C GLY A 289 19.74 10.26 13.41
N ARG A 290 18.91 9.28 13.67
CA ARG A 290 17.59 9.11 13.06
C ARG A 290 16.50 9.33 14.09
N ASN A 291 15.37 9.85 13.62
CA ASN A 291 14.24 10.16 14.46
C ASN A 291 14.64 10.98 15.68
N LEU A 292 15.32 12.11 15.44
CA LEU A 292 15.85 12.99 16.51
C LEU A 292 14.73 13.61 17.36
N SER A 293 13.52 13.73 16.80
CA SER A 293 12.30 14.14 17.50
C SER A 293 11.82 13.09 18.51
N ASP A 294 12.33 11.85 18.44
CA ASP A 294 11.92 10.72 19.30
C ASP A 294 10.45 10.34 19.15
N GLU A 295 9.95 10.46 17.93
CA GLU A 295 8.56 10.19 17.58
C GLU A 295 8.25 8.71 17.63
N GLN A 296 7.09 8.35 18.20
CA GLN A 296 6.61 6.97 18.23
C GLN A 296 5.26 6.89 17.54
N TYR A 297 5.20 6.14 16.46
CA TYR A 297 3.97 5.96 15.68
C TYR A 297 3.74 4.49 15.35
N LEU A 298 2.50 4.13 15.09
CA LEU A 298 2.12 2.78 14.67
C LEU A 298 2.57 2.56 13.21
N VAL A 299 3.49 1.62 12.98
CA VAL A 299 3.97 1.27 11.64
C VAL A 299 2.98 0.35 10.93
N THR A 300 2.44 -0.60 11.67
CA THR A 300 1.43 -1.54 11.19
C THR A 300 0.71 -2.17 12.37
N GLY A 301 -0.53 -2.57 12.15
CA GLY A 301 -1.30 -3.25 13.17
C GLY A 301 -2.37 -4.14 12.55
N VAL A 302 -2.88 -5.06 13.36
CA VAL A 302 -3.99 -5.95 13.02
C VAL A 302 -4.97 -5.98 14.19
N TYR A 303 -6.24 -5.86 13.90
CA TYR A 303 -7.31 -6.07 14.86
C TYR A 303 -8.04 -7.39 14.56
N GLY A 304 -7.84 -8.36 15.42
CA GLY A 304 -8.50 -9.66 15.34
C GLY A 304 -9.91 -9.59 15.91
N THR A 305 -10.93 -9.35 15.09
CA THR A 305 -12.32 -9.21 15.53
C THR A 305 -12.85 -10.44 16.27
N ALA A 306 -12.43 -11.65 15.87
CA ALA A 306 -12.82 -12.91 16.51
C ALA A 306 -12.32 -13.04 17.95
N PHE A 307 -11.15 -12.48 18.24
CA PHE A 307 -10.50 -12.58 19.56
C PHE A 307 -10.51 -11.25 20.31
N GLN A 308 -11.02 -10.18 19.69
CA GLN A 308 -10.96 -8.81 20.21
C GLN A 308 -9.53 -8.44 20.65
N SER A 309 -8.56 -8.89 19.84
CA SER A 309 -7.14 -8.67 20.10
C SER A 309 -6.58 -7.63 19.14
N PHE A 310 -5.72 -6.77 19.69
CA PHE A 310 -4.93 -5.82 18.92
C PHE A 310 -3.46 -6.22 18.96
N GLU A 311 -2.83 -6.27 17.80
CA GLU A 311 -1.40 -6.45 17.64
C GLU A 311 -0.86 -5.28 16.81
N GLY A 312 0.12 -4.55 17.35
CA GLY A 312 0.71 -3.39 16.69
C GLY A 312 2.21 -3.37 16.79
N MET A 313 2.86 -2.93 15.71
CA MET A 313 4.29 -2.67 15.65
C MET A 313 4.51 -1.17 15.60
N TYR A 314 5.22 -0.64 16.59
CA TYR A 314 5.57 0.77 16.66
C TYR A 314 7.00 1.01 16.17
N GLU A 315 7.22 2.20 15.58
CA GLU A 315 8.56 2.64 15.20
C GLU A 315 9.46 2.77 16.42
N ARG A 316 10.74 2.48 16.20
CA ARG A 316 11.77 2.70 17.21
C ARG A 316 11.98 4.20 17.38
N GLY A 317 12.10 4.65 18.61
CA GLY A 317 12.50 6.01 18.93
C GLY A 317 13.88 6.37 18.37
N ARG A 318 14.44 7.44 18.85
CA ARG A 318 15.73 8.00 18.42
C ARG A 318 16.86 6.95 18.35
N GLN A 319 17.59 6.96 17.25
CA GLN A 319 18.72 6.04 17.01
C GLN A 319 19.97 6.80 16.61
N TRP A 320 21.12 6.34 17.10
CA TRP A 320 22.45 6.87 16.71
C TRP A 320 23.27 5.77 16.07
N ARG A 321 24.06 6.14 15.06
CA ARG A 321 25.02 5.27 14.37
C ARG A 321 26.33 6.03 14.13
N ALA A 322 27.43 5.31 14.24
CA ALA A 322 28.77 5.78 13.91
C ALA A 322 29.48 4.82 12.98
#